data_24482b85c374a195b7b3f1ff58f59392
#
_entry.id   24482b85c374a195b7b3f1ff58f59392
#
_cell.length_a   1.000
_cell.length_b   1.000
_cell.length_c   1.000
_cell.angle_alpha   90.00
_cell.angle_beta   90.00
_cell.angle_gamma   90.00
#
_symmetry.space_group_name_H-M   'P 1'
#
loop_
_entity.id
_entity.type
_entity.pdbx_description
1 polymer ?
#
loop_
_entity_poly.entity_id
_entity_poly.type
_entity_poly.pdbx_seq_one_letter_code
_entity_poly.pdbx_strand_id
1 'polypeptide(L)'
;MTGVLLGFGVVAVLTAVGFATAALLPGEARTMRAGLTPVIYYLTNPALMVVLVAGTDLGAVLGVYTPIALATAAMAGALFALYSGLVLRRGAARTAVGAMASSYVNAGNIGLPIALYAVGSAAPVVSVLLAQLLVIAPLYLLVFSWATRPSRRAGPGAAIRTAAPGRTSTSTGRTIVRSVANPVTVGTAAGVLLSATGVEVPEVLWAPLEMLGQASVPLLLLLFGMGLHGQRPFRNRALVPDVLGGTLVKVVAMPVLAWAIGRFGFGLGGTELLGVVVMAALPTAQNVFLFSSQFRMPANAARDIILLSSFLSFPAVLLAGLLLH
;
A
#
# COMPACT_ATOMS: atom_id res chain seq x y z
N MET A 1 -5.86 -1.27 -25.29
CA MET A 1 -4.82 -0.22 -25.19
C MET A 1 -5.38 1.16 -24.83
N THR A 2 -6.44 1.65 -25.45
CA THR A 2 -7.05 2.95 -25.10
C THR A 2 -7.48 3.07 -23.64
N GLY A 3 -8.05 2.04 -23.02
CA GLY A 3 -8.46 2.04 -21.61
C GLY A 3 -7.29 2.15 -20.65
N VAL A 4 -6.19 1.45 -20.92
CA VAL A 4 -4.94 1.51 -20.12
C VAL A 4 -4.38 2.93 -20.16
N LEU A 5 -4.22 3.51 -21.35
CA LEU A 5 -3.73 4.88 -21.52
C LEU A 5 -4.66 5.92 -20.89
N LEU A 6 -5.98 5.73 -20.99
CA LEU A 6 -6.96 6.60 -20.35
C LEU A 6 -6.84 6.56 -18.82
N GLY A 7 -6.77 5.36 -18.24
CA GLY A 7 -6.62 5.20 -16.79
C GLY A 7 -5.34 5.83 -16.25
N PHE A 8 -4.24 5.65 -16.97
CA PHE A 8 -2.98 6.32 -16.65
C PHE A 8 -3.06 7.83 -16.83
N GLY A 9 -3.71 8.29 -17.90
CA GLY A 9 -3.94 9.71 -18.15
C GLY A 9 -4.68 10.37 -16.98
N VAL A 10 -5.77 9.75 -16.50
CA VAL A 10 -6.53 10.25 -15.33
C VAL A 10 -5.66 10.32 -14.09
N VAL A 11 -4.91 9.26 -13.77
CA VAL A 11 -4.01 9.24 -12.61
C VAL A 11 -2.93 10.30 -12.74
N ALA A 12 -2.28 10.40 -13.90
CA ALA A 12 -1.22 11.37 -14.15
C ALA A 12 -1.73 12.81 -14.06
N VAL A 13 -2.86 13.14 -14.70
CA VAL A 13 -3.44 14.49 -14.71
C VAL A 13 -3.82 14.92 -13.29
N LEU A 14 -4.57 14.10 -12.55
CA LEU A 14 -4.99 14.45 -11.18
C LEU A 14 -3.79 14.57 -10.24
N THR A 15 -2.80 13.69 -10.38
CA THR A 15 -1.55 13.78 -9.61
C THR A 15 -0.76 15.05 -9.96
N ALA A 16 -0.67 15.40 -11.25
CA ALA A 16 -0.01 16.62 -11.71
C ALA A 16 -0.72 17.88 -11.22
N VAL A 17 -2.05 17.90 -11.23
CA VAL A 17 -2.85 19.01 -10.66
C VAL A 17 -2.56 19.18 -9.18
N GLY A 18 -2.55 18.07 -8.41
CA GLY A 18 -2.18 18.13 -6.99
C GLY A 18 -0.76 18.65 -6.76
N PHE A 19 0.21 18.19 -7.55
CA PHE A 19 1.59 18.67 -7.50
C PHE A 19 1.70 20.15 -7.84
N ALA A 20 1.05 20.59 -8.92
CA ALA A 20 1.03 22.01 -9.33
C ALA A 20 0.38 22.90 -8.26
N THR A 21 -0.71 22.44 -7.64
CA THR A 21 -1.33 23.16 -6.50
C THR A 21 -0.33 23.36 -5.37
N ALA A 22 0.45 22.35 -5.01
CA ALA A 22 1.46 22.48 -3.96
C ALA A 22 2.67 23.33 -4.37
N ALA A 23 3.00 23.36 -5.66
CA ALA A 23 4.09 24.18 -6.19
C ALA A 23 3.72 25.66 -6.30
N LEU A 24 2.49 25.94 -6.75
CA LEU A 24 2.02 27.32 -6.99
C LEU A 24 1.43 27.96 -5.73
N LEU A 25 0.79 27.18 -4.88
CA LEU A 25 0.03 27.62 -3.71
C LEU A 25 0.44 26.82 -2.45
N PRO A 26 1.70 26.88 -2.00
CA PRO A 26 2.23 26.00 -0.95
C PRO A 26 1.55 26.18 0.42
N GLY A 27 1.03 27.37 0.72
CA GLY A 27 0.27 27.65 1.95
C GLY A 27 -1.08 26.94 1.95
N GLU A 28 -1.87 27.18 0.92
CA GLU A 28 -3.19 26.60 0.69
C GLU A 28 -3.13 25.09 0.55
N ALA A 29 -2.16 24.57 -0.20
CA ALA A 29 -1.96 23.13 -0.35
C ALA A 29 -1.70 22.43 1.00
N ARG A 30 -0.99 23.08 1.91
CA ARG A 30 -0.78 22.56 3.27
C ARG A 30 -2.10 22.48 4.04
N THR A 31 -2.92 23.53 3.96
CA THR A 31 -4.24 23.61 4.59
C THR A 31 -5.20 22.60 3.98
N MET A 32 -5.26 22.50 2.64
CA MET A 32 -6.05 21.51 1.92
C MET A 32 -5.68 20.08 2.32
N ARG A 33 -4.39 19.77 2.37
CA ARG A 33 -3.94 18.44 2.83
C ARG A 33 -4.37 18.12 4.26
N ALA A 34 -4.27 19.08 5.16
CA ALA A 34 -4.69 18.90 6.54
C ALA A 34 -6.21 18.67 6.66
N GLY A 35 -7.01 19.37 5.86
CA GLY A 35 -8.46 19.23 5.84
C GLY A 35 -8.96 17.99 5.10
N LEU A 36 -8.39 17.69 3.92
CA LEU A 36 -8.84 16.55 3.10
C LEU A 36 -8.42 15.19 3.69
N THR A 37 -7.26 15.11 4.34
CA THR A 37 -6.77 13.84 4.89
C THR A 37 -7.79 13.15 5.83
N PRO A 38 -8.38 13.82 6.85
CA PRO A 38 -9.38 13.19 7.69
C PRO A 38 -10.69 12.88 6.94
N VAL A 39 -11.12 13.72 6.01
CA VAL A 39 -12.33 13.45 5.19
C VAL A 39 -12.14 12.18 4.38
N ILE A 40 -10.99 12.05 3.72
CA ILE A 40 -10.68 10.85 2.95
C ILE A 40 -10.59 9.62 3.87
N TYR A 41 -9.90 9.73 4.97
CA TYR A 41 -9.64 8.61 5.86
C TYR A 41 -10.88 8.08 6.58
N TYR A 42 -11.74 8.99 7.06
CA TYR A 42 -12.90 8.61 7.89
C TYR A 42 -14.22 8.48 7.11
N LEU A 43 -14.35 9.11 5.95
CA LEU A 43 -15.60 9.14 5.20
C LEU A 43 -15.49 8.49 3.82
N THR A 44 -14.72 9.11 2.91
CA THR A 44 -14.80 8.69 1.49
C THR A 44 -14.12 7.34 1.24
N ASN A 45 -13.00 7.06 1.86
CA ASN A 45 -12.27 5.81 1.66
C ASN A 45 -12.98 4.58 2.27
N PRO A 46 -13.54 4.63 3.49
CA PRO A 46 -14.41 3.56 3.99
C PRO A 46 -15.65 3.33 3.13
N ALA A 47 -16.33 4.40 2.68
CA ALA A 47 -17.46 4.30 1.79
C ALA A 47 -17.10 3.61 0.47
N LEU A 48 -15.97 4.01 -0.12
CA LEU A 48 -15.43 3.37 -1.31
C LEU A 48 -15.21 1.87 -1.11
N MET A 49 -14.63 1.47 0.03
CA MET A 49 -14.38 0.05 0.33
C MET A 49 -15.67 -0.75 0.46
N VAL A 50 -16.70 -0.19 1.10
CA VAL A 50 -18.01 -0.85 1.18
C VAL A 50 -18.56 -1.11 -0.22
N VAL A 51 -18.68 -0.06 -1.04
CA VAL A 51 -19.27 -0.15 -2.38
C VAL A 51 -18.47 -1.09 -3.28
N LEU A 52 -17.15 -0.94 -3.28
CA LEU A 52 -16.26 -1.74 -4.12
C LEU A 52 -16.33 -3.22 -3.79
N VAL A 53 -16.22 -3.56 -2.51
CA VAL A 53 -16.15 -4.96 -2.06
C VAL A 53 -17.52 -5.62 -2.13
N ALA A 54 -18.60 -4.90 -1.82
CA ALA A 54 -19.96 -5.42 -1.96
C ALA A 54 -20.31 -5.79 -3.40
N GLY A 55 -19.79 -5.03 -4.39
CA GLY A 55 -20.00 -5.30 -5.82
C GLY A 55 -19.02 -6.30 -6.45
N THR A 56 -18.15 -6.96 -5.66
CA THR A 56 -17.09 -7.83 -6.18
C THR A 56 -17.38 -9.30 -5.87
N ASP A 57 -17.14 -10.18 -6.84
CA ASP A 57 -17.20 -11.63 -6.63
C ASP A 57 -16.07 -12.10 -5.69
N LEU A 58 -16.44 -12.45 -4.47
CA LEU A 58 -15.50 -12.94 -3.45
C LEU A 58 -14.90 -14.30 -3.82
N GLY A 59 -15.58 -15.12 -4.62
CA GLY A 59 -15.06 -16.40 -5.09
C GLY A 59 -13.82 -16.21 -5.95
N ALA A 60 -13.89 -15.33 -6.94
CA ALA A 60 -12.74 -14.97 -7.79
C ALA A 60 -11.63 -14.28 -6.99
N VAL A 61 -12.00 -13.37 -6.07
CA VAL A 61 -11.05 -12.65 -5.23
C VAL A 61 -10.24 -13.61 -4.36
N LEU A 62 -10.90 -14.51 -3.63
CA LEU A 62 -10.25 -15.40 -2.68
C LEU A 62 -9.61 -16.62 -3.36
N GLY A 63 -10.18 -17.10 -4.48
CA GLY A 63 -9.71 -18.31 -5.16
C GLY A 63 -8.39 -18.14 -5.91
N VAL A 64 -8.20 -17.04 -6.62
CA VAL A 64 -7.06 -16.84 -7.53
C VAL A 64 -6.22 -15.63 -7.13
N TYR A 65 -6.82 -14.47 -7.02
CA TYR A 65 -6.06 -13.22 -6.87
C TYR A 65 -5.40 -13.09 -5.49
N THR A 66 -6.06 -13.48 -4.41
CA THR A 66 -5.52 -13.34 -3.05
C THR A 66 -4.32 -14.25 -2.80
N PRO A 67 -4.30 -15.55 -3.18
CA PRO A 67 -3.11 -16.40 -3.06
C PRO A 67 -1.92 -15.84 -3.84
N ILE A 68 -2.14 -15.33 -5.07
CA ILE A 68 -1.07 -14.73 -5.88
C ILE A 68 -0.52 -13.46 -5.19
N ALA A 69 -1.40 -12.60 -4.68
CA ALA A 69 -0.99 -11.38 -3.98
C ALA A 69 -0.17 -11.70 -2.72
N LEU A 70 -0.59 -12.69 -1.92
CA LEU A 70 0.13 -13.15 -0.72
C LEU A 70 1.49 -13.75 -1.06
N ALA A 71 1.54 -14.68 -2.04
CA ALA A 71 2.78 -15.32 -2.46
C ALA A 71 3.78 -14.30 -3.03
N THR A 72 3.31 -13.41 -3.89
CA THR A 72 4.13 -12.35 -4.50
C THR A 72 4.69 -11.42 -3.43
N ALA A 73 3.87 -10.96 -2.48
CA ALA A 73 4.31 -10.08 -1.40
C ALA A 73 5.29 -10.79 -0.46
N ALA A 74 5.05 -12.06 -0.12
CA ALA A 74 5.95 -12.84 0.72
C ALA A 74 7.31 -13.05 0.05
N MET A 75 7.33 -13.40 -1.25
CA MET A 75 8.57 -13.59 -2.01
C MET A 75 9.34 -12.28 -2.19
N ALA A 76 8.66 -11.18 -2.51
CA ALA A 76 9.31 -9.86 -2.63
C ALA A 76 9.90 -9.41 -1.29
N GLY A 77 9.15 -9.55 -0.19
CA GLY A 77 9.65 -9.25 1.16
C GLY A 77 10.84 -10.12 1.57
N ALA A 78 10.79 -11.42 1.28
CA ALA A 78 11.88 -12.36 1.52
C ALA A 78 13.12 -12.02 0.68
N LEU A 79 12.95 -11.69 -0.61
CA LEU A 79 14.04 -11.30 -1.50
C LEU A 79 14.78 -10.07 -0.97
N PHE A 80 14.05 -9.04 -0.54
CA PHE A 80 14.66 -7.88 0.10
C PHE A 80 15.32 -8.24 1.43
N ALA A 81 14.70 -9.09 2.25
CA ALA A 81 15.26 -9.50 3.54
C ALA A 81 16.58 -10.26 3.35
N LEU A 82 16.67 -11.14 2.38
CA LEU A 82 17.91 -11.84 2.00
C LEU A 82 18.97 -10.84 1.52
N TYR A 83 18.63 -9.94 0.61
CA TYR A 83 19.54 -8.89 0.15
C TYR A 83 20.06 -8.03 1.32
N SER A 84 19.14 -7.55 2.16
CA SER A 84 19.48 -6.71 3.33
C SER A 84 20.33 -7.43 4.37
N GLY A 85 20.03 -8.71 4.64
CA GLY A 85 20.74 -9.52 5.63
C GLY A 85 22.11 -10.01 5.14
N LEU A 86 22.18 -10.56 3.93
CA LEU A 86 23.37 -11.21 3.39
C LEU A 86 24.33 -10.23 2.74
N VAL A 87 23.83 -9.29 1.95
CA VAL A 87 24.65 -8.34 1.18
C VAL A 87 24.93 -7.07 1.97
N LEU A 88 23.89 -6.42 2.50
CA LEU A 88 24.03 -5.15 3.21
C LEU A 88 24.33 -5.33 4.69
N ARG A 89 24.13 -6.53 5.23
CA ARG A 89 24.34 -6.88 6.66
C ARG A 89 23.64 -5.94 7.63
N ARG A 90 22.39 -5.55 7.28
CA ARG A 90 21.57 -4.65 8.10
C ARG A 90 20.94 -5.39 9.28
N GLY A 91 20.71 -4.65 10.36
CA GLY A 91 19.97 -5.20 11.52
C GLY A 91 18.49 -5.40 11.23
N ALA A 92 17.83 -6.24 12.05
CA ALA A 92 16.44 -6.68 11.87
C ALA A 92 15.43 -5.55 11.62
N ALA A 93 15.57 -4.41 12.32
CA ALA A 93 14.66 -3.27 12.17
C ALA A 93 14.73 -2.65 10.76
N ARG A 94 15.93 -2.43 10.21
CA ARG A 94 16.08 -1.90 8.83
C ARG A 94 15.62 -2.91 7.80
N THR A 95 15.96 -4.17 7.98
CA THR A 95 15.54 -5.27 7.10
C THR A 95 14.02 -5.39 7.06
N ALA A 96 13.34 -5.36 8.21
CA ALA A 96 11.89 -5.45 8.28
C ALA A 96 11.17 -4.28 7.57
N VAL A 97 11.64 -3.04 7.80
CA VAL A 97 11.07 -1.85 7.14
C VAL A 97 11.27 -1.89 5.62
N GLY A 98 12.47 -2.25 5.17
CA GLY A 98 12.76 -2.36 3.74
C GLY A 98 11.99 -3.51 3.07
N ALA A 99 11.85 -4.66 3.74
CA ALA A 99 11.06 -5.79 3.25
C ALA A 99 9.58 -5.40 3.09
N MET A 100 9.00 -4.70 4.09
CA MET A 100 7.65 -4.17 3.96
C MET A 100 7.54 -3.15 2.82
N ALA A 101 8.49 -2.23 2.70
CA ALA A 101 8.49 -1.22 1.63
C ALA A 101 8.60 -1.85 0.23
N SER A 102 9.28 -3.00 0.11
CA SER A 102 9.45 -3.71 -1.17
C SER A 102 8.27 -4.61 -1.54
N SER A 103 7.35 -4.89 -0.63
CA SER A 103 6.27 -5.87 -0.82
C SER A 103 4.85 -5.32 -0.61
N TYR A 104 4.70 -4.14 0.01
CA TYR A 104 3.41 -3.56 0.35
C TYR A 104 2.99 -2.50 -0.66
N VAL A 105 2.01 -2.81 -1.49
CA VAL A 105 1.59 -1.96 -2.61
C VAL A 105 0.54 -0.92 -2.23
N ASN A 106 0.50 0.21 -2.93
CA ASN A 106 -0.48 1.28 -2.75
C ASN A 106 -1.78 0.98 -3.53
N ALA A 107 -2.42 -0.13 -3.18
CA ALA A 107 -3.62 -0.60 -3.85
C ALA A 107 -4.81 0.36 -3.65
N GLY A 108 -5.00 0.89 -2.44
CA GLY A 108 -6.16 1.72 -2.11
C GLY A 108 -6.19 3.08 -2.80
N ASN A 109 -5.03 3.71 -3.04
CA ASN A 109 -4.99 5.07 -3.58
C ASN A 109 -4.78 5.10 -5.11
N ILE A 110 -3.88 4.26 -5.61
CA ILE A 110 -3.48 4.25 -7.02
C ILE A 110 -4.01 3.00 -7.73
N GLY A 111 -4.14 1.88 -7.01
CA GLY A 111 -4.54 0.61 -7.58
C GLY A 111 -5.94 0.61 -8.15
N LEU A 112 -6.89 1.25 -7.46
CA LEU A 112 -8.29 1.22 -7.89
C LEU A 112 -8.53 1.89 -9.24
N PRO A 113 -8.11 3.16 -9.50
CA PRO A 113 -8.30 3.74 -10.82
C PRO A 113 -7.61 2.93 -11.91
N ILE A 114 -6.42 2.39 -11.64
CA ILE A 114 -5.70 1.56 -12.60
C ILE A 114 -6.45 0.24 -12.85
N ALA A 115 -6.96 -0.44 -11.81
CA ALA A 115 -7.74 -1.66 -11.96
C ALA A 115 -8.99 -1.44 -12.81
N LEU A 116 -9.78 -0.39 -12.53
CA LEU A 116 -11.00 -0.10 -13.23
C LEU A 116 -10.77 0.30 -14.71
N TYR A 117 -9.77 1.15 -14.97
CA TYR A 117 -9.54 1.67 -16.32
C TYR A 117 -8.63 0.79 -17.16
N ALA A 118 -7.62 0.13 -16.58
CA ALA A 118 -6.67 -0.69 -17.33
C ALA A 118 -7.06 -2.16 -17.39
N VAL A 119 -7.68 -2.70 -16.33
CA VAL A 119 -8.07 -4.11 -16.24
C VAL A 119 -9.57 -4.31 -16.49
N GLY A 120 -10.40 -3.29 -16.22
CA GLY A 120 -11.85 -3.36 -16.31
C GLY A 120 -12.51 -4.15 -15.18
N SER A 121 -11.77 -4.44 -14.11
CA SER A 121 -12.27 -5.22 -12.95
C SER A 121 -11.67 -4.71 -11.65
N ALA A 122 -12.49 -4.66 -10.60
CA ALA A 122 -12.05 -4.33 -9.24
C ALA A 122 -11.47 -5.55 -8.49
N ALA A 123 -11.71 -6.77 -8.95
CA ALA A 123 -11.30 -7.99 -8.24
C ALA A 123 -9.80 -8.05 -7.88
N PRO A 124 -8.85 -7.69 -8.77
CA PRO A 124 -7.43 -7.71 -8.41
C PRO A 124 -7.08 -6.72 -7.30
N VAL A 125 -7.68 -5.52 -7.27
CA VAL A 125 -7.38 -4.53 -6.24
C VAL A 125 -8.03 -4.89 -4.91
N VAL A 126 -9.26 -5.42 -4.92
CA VAL A 126 -9.94 -5.89 -3.71
C VAL A 126 -9.16 -7.02 -3.07
N SER A 127 -8.67 -8.00 -3.85
CA SER A 127 -7.88 -9.11 -3.34
C SER A 127 -6.58 -8.66 -2.67
N VAL A 128 -5.87 -7.71 -3.31
CA VAL A 128 -4.65 -7.14 -2.72
C VAL A 128 -4.96 -6.40 -1.42
N LEU A 129 -6.04 -5.63 -1.36
CA LEU A 129 -6.46 -4.93 -0.14
C LEU A 129 -6.80 -5.91 0.98
N LEU A 130 -7.56 -6.98 0.70
CA LEU A 130 -7.86 -8.03 1.68
C LEU A 130 -6.59 -8.73 2.16
N ALA A 131 -5.70 -9.14 1.23
CA ALA A 131 -4.42 -9.74 1.57
C ALA A 131 -3.58 -8.81 2.47
N GLN A 132 -3.53 -7.52 2.15
CA GLN A 132 -2.77 -6.54 2.91
C GLN A 132 -3.35 -6.27 4.29
N LEU A 133 -4.66 -6.07 4.40
CA LEU A 133 -5.30 -5.70 5.65
C LEU A 133 -5.40 -6.88 6.62
N LEU A 134 -5.71 -8.07 6.11
CA LEU A 134 -5.97 -9.24 6.95
C LEU A 134 -4.71 -10.05 7.27
N VAL A 135 -3.71 -10.04 6.38
CA VAL A 135 -2.53 -10.91 6.52
C VAL A 135 -1.23 -10.11 6.54
N ILE A 136 -0.93 -9.34 5.49
CA ILE A 136 0.40 -8.76 5.30
C ILE A 136 0.70 -7.70 6.35
N ALA A 137 -0.22 -6.75 6.59
CA ALA A 137 -0.01 -5.70 7.60
C ALA A 137 0.11 -6.28 9.02
N PRO A 138 -0.80 -7.15 9.51
CA PRO A 138 -0.64 -7.78 10.81
C PRO A 138 0.69 -8.52 10.99
N LEU A 139 1.13 -9.27 9.97
CA LEU A 139 2.41 -9.98 10.01
C LEU A 139 3.59 -9.01 10.14
N TYR A 140 3.64 -7.94 9.34
CA TYR A 140 4.71 -6.94 9.46
C TYR A 140 4.67 -6.19 10.78
N LEU A 141 3.49 -5.88 11.33
CA LEU A 141 3.38 -5.26 12.65
C LEU A 141 3.88 -6.18 13.77
N LEU A 142 3.66 -7.50 13.65
CA LEU A 142 4.27 -8.49 14.55
C LEU A 142 5.80 -8.52 14.42
N VAL A 143 6.32 -8.53 13.18
CA VAL A 143 7.77 -8.47 12.91
C VAL A 143 8.38 -7.18 13.48
N PHE A 144 7.72 -6.03 13.31
CA PHE A 144 8.16 -4.75 13.87
C PHE A 144 8.19 -4.79 15.40
N SER A 145 7.16 -5.34 16.01
CA SER A 145 7.09 -5.54 17.46
C SER A 145 8.23 -6.42 17.97
N TRP A 146 8.57 -7.48 17.23
CA TRP A 146 9.70 -8.35 17.56
C TRP A 146 11.04 -7.65 17.37
N ALA A 147 11.24 -6.94 16.26
CA ALA A 147 12.49 -6.26 15.92
C ALA A 147 12.82 -5.08 16.86
N THR A 148 11.82 -4.54 17.59
CA THR A 148 11.98 -3.44 18.54
C THR A 148 12.15 -3.90 19.99
N ARG A 149 12.08 -5.22 20.27
CA ARG A 149 12.30 -5.73 21.63
C ARG A 149 13.72 -5.44 22.09
N PRO A 150 13.92 -4.94 23.34
CA PRO A 150 15.24 -4.76 23.90
C PRO A 150 16.00 -6.10 23.92
N SER A 151 17.21 -6.10 23.37
CA SER A 151 18.06 -7.29 23.45
C SER A 151 18.30 -7.64 24.92
N ARG A 152 17.97 -8.87 25.34
CA ARG A 152 18.24 -9.38 26.70
C ARG A 152 19.72 -9.38 27.07
N ARG A 153 20.63 -9.04 26.15
CA ARG A 153 22.08 -8.93 26.37
C ARG A 153 22.55 -7.57 26.93
N ALA A 154 21.65 -6.58 27.07
CA ALA A 154 21.97 -5.35 27.77
C ALA A 154 21.98 -5.66 29.27
N GLY A 155 23.18 -5.65 29.89
CA GLY A 155 23.36 -5.94 31.32
C GLY A 155 22.55 -5.03 32.24
N PRO A 156 22.44 -5.32 33.55
CA PRO A 156 21.55 -4.65 34.51
C PRO A 156 21.68 -3.12 34.59
N GLY A 157 22.80 -2.55 34.15
CA GLY A 157 23.06 -1.10 34.17
C GLY A 157 22.42 -0.30 33.02
N ALA A 158 21.93 -0.94 31.92
CA ALA A 158 21.34 -0.24 30.80
C ALA A 158 19.83 0.05 31.00
N ALA A 159 19.20 -0.67 31.92
CA ALA A 159 17.76 -0.54 32.19
C ALA A 159 17.37 0.79 32.86
N ILE A 160 18.30 1.44 33.58
CA ILE A 160 18.03 2.64 34.37
C ILE A 160 18.05 3.92 33.52
N ARG A 161 18.71 3.92 32.35
CA ARG A 161 18.86 5.13 31.50
C ARG A 161 17.72 5.37 30.48
N THR A 162 16.78 4.45 30.33
CA THR A 162 15.69 4.54 29.35
C THR A 162 14.29 4.68 29.95
N ALA A 163 14.18 4.81 31.27
CA ALA A 163 12.92 5.06 31.96
C ALA A 163 12.59 6.56 31.95
N ALA A 164 12.12 7.11 30.83
CA ALA A 164 11.41 8.38 30.84
C ALA A 164 10.03 8.18 31.48
N PRO A 165 9.61 9.01 32.48
CA PRO A 165 8.30 8.91 33.09
C PRO A 165 7.23 9.27 32.07
N GLY A 166 6.27 8.37 31.83
CA GLY A 166 5.15 8.58 30.89
C GLY A 166 4.89 7.43 29.90
N ARG A 167 5.60 6.31 29.99
CA ARG A 167 5.34 5.12 29.16
C ARG A 167 4.14 4.35 29.70
N THR A 168 2.94 4.70 29.25
CA THR A 168 1.88 3.69 29.24
C THR A 168 2.31 2.63 28.22
N SER A 169 2.65 1.46 28.71
CA SER A 169 2.88 0.24 27.92
C SER A 169 1.56 -0.11 27.25
N THR A 170 1.26 0.53 26.13
CA THR A 170 0.20 0.03 25.26
C THR A 170 0.61 -1.36 24.83
N SER A 171 -0.13 -2.38 25.28
CA SER A 171 0.18 -3.77 24.94
C SER A 171 0.30 -3.87 23.41
N THR A 172 1.33 -4.57 22.92
CA THR A 172 1.55 -4.80 21.48
C THR A 172 0.27 -5.23 20.78
N GLY A 173 -0.56 -6.05 21.43
CA GLY A 173 -1.88 -6.45 20.92
C GLY A 173 -2.83 -5.27 20.68
N ARG A 174 -2.90 -4.30 21.60
CA ARG A 174 -3.76 -3.11 21.42
C ARG A 174 -3.29 -2.22 20.28
N THR A 175 -1.98 -2.12 20.05
CA THR A 175 -1.41 -1.36 18.92
C THR A 175 -1.72 -2.06 17.60
N ILE A 176 -1.57 -3.38 17.53
CA ILE A 176 -1.93 -4.17 16.34
C ILE A 176 -3.43 -4.05 16.05
N VAL A 177 -4.30 -4.26 17.04
CA VAL A 177 -5.75 -4.13 16.88
C VAL A 177 -6.12 -2.73 16.38
N ARG A 178 -5.57 -1.66 16.95
CA ARG A 178 -5.82 -0.29 16.47
C ARG A 178 -5.31 -0.03 15.05
N SER A 179 -4.20 -0.65 14.65
CA SER A 179 -3.65 -0.49 13.30
C SER A 179 -4.47 -1.26 12.26
N VAL A 180 -5.06 -2.39 12.64
CA VAL A 180 -5.93 -3.21 11.79
C VAL A 180 -7.38 -2.71 11.82
N ALA A 181 -7.91 -2.35 12.99
CA ALA A 181 -9.26 -1.80 13.16
C ALA A 181 -9.30 -0.30 12.79
N ASN A 182 -8.95 0.02 11.54
CA ASN A 182 -9.05 1.36 10.99
C ASN A 182 -10.34 1.50 10.15
N PRO A 183 -10.81 2.72 9.85
CA PRO A 183 -12.05 2.94 9.11
C PRO A 183 -12.11 2.22 7.76
N VAL A 184 -10.98 2.09 7.06
CA VAL A 184 -10.89 1.38 5.78
C VAL A 184 -11.14 -0.12 5.97
N THR A 185 -10.56 -0.72 7.00
CA THR A 185 -10.79 -2.14 7.34
C THR A 185 -12.25 -2.38 7.73
N VAL A 186 -12.86 -1.46 8.48
CA VAL A 186 -14.29 -1.55 8.85
C VAL A 186 -15.15 -1.49 7.59
N GLY A 187 -14.89 -0.54 6.68
CA GLY A 187 -15.58 -0.46 5.40
C GLY A 187 -15.41 -1.72 4.56
N THR A 188 -14.18 -2.26 4.48
CA THR A 188 -13.90 -3.51 3.77
C THR A 188 -14.67 -4.68 4.37
N ALA A 189 -14.70 -4.82 5.71
CA ALA A 189 -15.45 -5.87 6.39
C ALA A 189 -16.95 -5.76 6.15
N ALA A 190 -17.51 -4.55 6.18
CA ALA A 190 -18.91 -4.30 5.85
C ALA A 190 -19.22 -4.70 4.40
N GLY A 191 -18.34 -4.34 3.43
CA GLY A 191 -18.47 -4.75 2.03
C GLY A 191 -18.42 -6.27 1.85
N VAL A 192 -17.52 -6.96 2.55
CA VAL A 192 -17.44 -8.43 2.55
C VAL A 192 -18.73 -9.05 3.09
N LEU A 193 -19.28 -8.51 4.18
CA LEU A 193 -20.54 -9.01 4.76
C LEU A 193 -21.70 -8.82 3.77
N LEU A 194 -21.82 -7.66 3.14
CA LEU A 194 -22.85 -7.39 2.13
C LEU A 194 -22.72 -8.35 0.93
N SER A 195 -21.51 -8.52 0.39
CA SER A 195 -21.25 -9.43 -0.71
C SER A 195 -21.55 -10.89 -0.34
N ALA A 196 -21.17 -11.33 0.87
CA ALA A 196 -21.36 -12.71 1.32
C ALA A 196 -22.82 -13.05 1.65
N THR A 197 -23.59 -12.08 2.16
CA THR A 197 -24.99 -12.28 2.54
C THR A 197 -25.98 -12.00 1.42
N GLY A 198 -25.56 -11.29 0.37
CA GLY A 198 -26.44 -10.85 -0.71
C GLY A 198 -27.53 -9.87 -0.28
N VAL A 199 -27.38 -9.23 0.88
CA VAL A 199 -28.36 -8.26 1.39
C VAL A 199 -28.36 -7.03 0.52
N GLU A 200 -29.51 -6.71 -0.06
CA GLU A 200 -29.72 -5.47 -0.82
C GLU A 200 -29.87 -4.28 0.14
N VAL A 201 -28.97 -3.31 0.02
CA VAL A 201 -29.06 -2.06 0.78
C VAL A 201 -30.06 -1.12 0.08
N PRO A 202 -31.04 -0.54 0.80
CA PRO A 202 -31.97 0.41 0.20
C PRO A 202 -31.26 1.56 -0.51
N GLU A 203 -31.75 1.95 -1.68
CA GLU A 203 -31.14 2.98 -2.55
C GLU A 203 -30.89 4.31 -1.82
N VAL A 204 -31.79 4.70 -0.90
CA VAL A 204 -31.65 5.91 -0.07
C VAL A 204 -30.37 5.91 0.77
N LEU A 205 -29.84 4.72 1.16
CA LEU A 205 -28.59 4.58 1.89
C LEU A 205 -27.43 4.29 0.94
N TRP A 206 -27.67 3.57 -0.17
CA TRP A 206 -26.64 3.18 -1.12
C TRP A 206 -26.14 4.36 -1.94
N ALA A 207 -27.02 5.18 -2.51
CA ALA A 207 -26.61 6.28 -3.36
C ALA A 207 -25.69 7.32 -2.67
N PRO A 208 -25.96 7.80 -1.45
CA PRO A 208 -25.01 8.65 -0.73
C PRO A 208 -23.66 7.98 -0.46
N LEU A 209 -23.67 6.68 -0.15
CA LEU A 209 -22.46 5.91 0.12
C LEU A 209 -21.61 5.79 -1.15
N GLU A 210 -22.25 5.54 -2.28
CA GLU A 210 -21.60 5.47 -3.58
C GLU A 210 -21.00 6.83 -4.00
N MET A 211 -21.75 7.92 -3.83
CA MET A 211 -21.26 9.28 -4.10
C MET A 211 -20.02 9.62 -3.26
N LEU A 212 -20.04 9.29 -1.97
CA LEU A 212 -18.87 9.47 -1.10
C LEU A 212 -17.69 8.59 -1.57
N GLY A 213 -17.97 7.35 -1.92
CA GLY A 213 -16.96 6.41 -2.43
C GLY A 213 -16.30 6.93 -3.72
N GLN A 214 -17.10 7.37 -4.69
CA GLN A 214 -16.62 7.90 -5.97
C GLN A 214 -15.73 9.14 -5.79
N ALA A 215 -16.00 9.99 -4.80
CA ALA A 215 -15.17 11.14 -4.49
C ALA A 215 -13.77 10.75 -3.95
N SER A 216 -13.61 9.53 -3.42
CA SER A 216 -12.37 9.11 -2.77
C SER A 216 -11.18 9.11 -3.73
N VAL A 217 -11.34 8.52 -4.91
CA VAL A 217 -10.25 8.34 -5.88
C VAL A 217 -9.65 9.68 -6.34
N PRO A 218 -10.42 10.65 -6.85
CA PRO A 218 -9.84 11.92 -7.27
C PRO A 218 -9.21 12.69 -6.10
N LEU A 219 -9.82 12.68 -4.93
CA LEU A 219 -9.26 13.34 -3.74
C LEU A 219 -7.94 12.71 -3.29
N LEU A 220 -7.84 11.38 -3.32
CA LEU A 220 -6.60 10.66 -3.01
C LEU A 220 -5.48 11.00 -3.99
N LEU A 221 -5.76 11.07 -5.28
CA LEU A 221 -4.78 11.40 -6.31
C LEU A 221 -4.29 12.84 -6.20
N LEU A 222 -5.19 13.80 -5.94
CA LEU A 222 -4.83 15.18 -5.66
C LEU A 222 -3.94 15.27 -4.40
N LEU A 223 -4.35 14.61 -3.32
CA LEU A 223 -3.59 14.58 -2.07
C LEU A 223 -2.20 13.94 -2.26
N PHE A 224 -2.13 12.88 -3.05
CA PHE A 224 -0.87 12.22 -3.41
C PHE A 224 0.04 13.17 -4.19
N GLY A 225 -0.47 13.84 -5.22
CA GLY A 225 0.26 14.83 -6.01
C GLY A 225 0.80 15.98 -5.15
N MET A 226 -0.04 16.57 -4.29
CA MET A 226 0.40 17.57 -3.32
C MET A 226 1.49 17.06 -2.38
N GLY A 227 1.45 15.76 -2.07
CA GLY A 227 2.43 15.09 -1.21
C GLY A 227 3.81 14.92 -1.84
N LEU A 228 3.91 14.87 -3.17
CA LEU A 228 5.17 14.71 -3.89
C LEU A 228 6.01 16.00 -3.90
N HIS A 229 5.35 17.17 -3.82
CA HIS A 229 6.05 18.45 -3.85
C HIS A 229 6.97 18.64 -2.63
N GLY A 230 8.17 19.15 -2.86
CA GLY A 230 9.17 19.45 -1.81
C GLY A 230 9.85 18.21 -1.20
N GLN A 231 9.54 17.01 -1.66
CA GLN A 231 10.23 15.81 -1.21
C GLN A 231 11.59 15.66 -1.91
N ARG A 232 12.63 15.44 -1.11
CA ARG A 232 14.01 15.21 -1.61
C ARG A 232 14.45 13.81 -1.19
N PRO A 233 14.53 12.85 -2.13
CA PRO A 233 15.08 11.51 -1.86
C PRO A 233 16.59 11.61 -1.62
N PHE A 234 17.17 10.55 -1.07
CA PHE A 234 18.63 10.36 -0.90
C PHE A 234 19.33 11.38 0.02
N ARG A 235 18.63 12.02 0.96
CA ARG A 235 19.28 12.91 1.96
C ARG A 235 20.35 12.17 2.78
N ASN A 236 20.20 10.86 2.97
CA ASN A 236 21.17 10.02 3.67
C ASN A 236 21.80 9.02 2.69
N ARG A 237 23.03 9.32 2.27
CA ARG A 237 23.78 8.48 1.32
C ARG A 237 24.01 7.05 1.81
N ALA A 238 24.08 6.83 3.12
CA ALA A 238 24.25 5.48 3.70
C ALA A 238 23.02 4.56 3.48
N LEU A 239 21.86 5.12 3.10
CA LEU A 239 20.64 4.37 2.81
C LEU A 239 20.44 4.11 1.31
N VAL A 240 21.28 4.67 0.44
CA VAL A 240 21.14 4.50 -1.02
C VAL A 240 21.05 3.03 -1.44
N PRO A 241 21.92 2.11 -0.95
CA PRO A 241 21.79 0.69 -1.30
C PRO A 241 20.45 0.07 -0.85
N ASP A 242 19.96 0.44 0.34
CA ASP A 242 18.66 -0.04 0.86
C ASP A 242 17.50 0.48 -0.04
N VAL A 243 17.57 1.76 -0.44
CA VAL A 243 16.54 2.40 -1.28
C VAL A 243 16.53 1.82 -2.68
N LEU A 244 17.70 1.71 -3.31
CA LEU A 244 17.80 1.16 -4.67
C LEU A 244 17.40 -0.32 -4.71
N GLY A 245 17.90 -1.13 -3.77
CA GLY A 245 17.52 -2.54 -3.66
C GLY A 245 16.03 -2.74 -3.40
N GLY A 246 15.46 -1.97 -2.47
CA GLY A 246 14.03 -2.01 -2.17
C GLY A 246 13.15 -1.58 -3.35
N THR A 247 13.56 -0.52 -4.06
CA THR A 247 12.86 -0.05 -5.26
C THR A 247 12.97 -1.05 -6.40
N LEU A 248 14.14 -1.66 -6.61
CA LEU A 248 14.33 -2.68 -7.65
C LEU A 248 13.45 -3.90 -7.38
N VAL A 249 13.42 -4.39 -6.14
CA VAL A 249 12.52 -5.48 -5.75
C VAL A 249 11.07 -5.08 -5.99
N LYS A 250 10.67 -3.86 -5.62
CA LYS A 250 9.29 -3.39 -5.74
C LYS A 250 8.84 -3.22 -7.18
N VAL A 251 9.66 -2.56 -8.02
CA VAL A 251 9.24 -2.12 -9.37
C VAL A 251 9.54 -3.19 -10.43
N VAL A 252 10.52 -4.05 -10.20
CA VAL A 252 10.92 -5.07 -11.18
C VAL A 252 10.65 -6.48 -10.68
N ALA A 253 11.24 -6.88 -9.55
CA ALA A 253 11.12 -8.26 -9.10
C ALA A 253 9.68 -8.66 -8.75
N MET A 254 8.94 -7.77 -8.07
CA MET A 254 7.57 -8.06 -7.64
C MET A 254 6.60 -8.27 -8.82
N PRO A 255 6.55 -7.42 -9.87
CA PRO A 255 5.74 -7.69 -11.07
C PRO A 255 6.16 -8.96 -11.82
N VAL A 256 7.46 -9.25 -11.92
CA VAL A 256 7.96 -10.49 -12.54
C VAL A 256 7.53 -11.72 -11.75
N LEU A 257 7.60 -11.66 -10.42
CA LEU A 257 7.11 -12.73 -9.56
C LEU A 257 5.60 -12.94 -9.73
N ALA A 258 4.81 -11.85 -9.76
CA ALA A 258 3.37 -11.92 -9.99
C ALA A 258 3.04 -12.55 -11.35
N TRP A 259 3.76 -12.15 -12.40
CA TRP A 259 3.64 -12.74 -13.72
C TRP A 259 3.97 -14.23 -13.70
N ALA A 260 5.10 -14.61 -13.11
CA ALA A 260 5.53 -16.00 -13.07
C ALA A 260 4.54 -16.90 -12.28
N ILE A 261 4.11 -16.45 -11.10
CA ILE A 261 3.13 -17.16 -10.28
C ILE A 261 1.78 -17.25 -11.01
N GLY A 262 1.29 -16.14 -11.55
CA GLY A 262 0.02 -16.10 -12.28
C GLY A 262 0.05 -16.98 -13.52
N ARG A 263 1.09 -16.87 -14.34
CA ARG A 263 1.20 -17.62 -15.59
C ARG A 263 1.44 -19.12 -15.41
N PHE A 264 2.42 -19.46 -14.59
CA PHE A 264 2.88 -20.86 -14.44
C PHE A 264 2.23 -21.59 -13.25
N GLY A 265 1.88 -20.85 -12.18
CA GLY A 265 1.25 -21.45 -10.99
C GLY A 265 -0.27 -21.57 -11.11
N PHE A 266 -0.92 -20.57 -11.70
CA PHE A 266 -2.38 -20.50 -11.79
C PHE A 266 -2.92 -20.58 -13.23
N GLY A 267 -2.04 -20.64 -14.25
CA GLY A 267 -2.45 -20.74 -15.65
C GLY A 267 -3.14 -19.50 -16.21
N LEU A 268 -2.98 -18.32 -15.57
CA LEU A 268 -3.65 -17.10 -15.98
C LEU A 268 -3.16 -16.60 -17.34
N GLY A 269 -4.04 -15.89 -18.05
CA GLY A 269 -3.76 -15.20 -19.30
C GLY A 269 -4.62 -13.94 -19.45
N GLY A 270 -4.37 -13.18 -20.53
CA GLY A 270 -5.17 -12.01 -20.86
C GLY A 270 -5.32 -11.00 -19.71
N THR A 271 -6.53 -10.50 -19.51
CA THR A 271 -6.83 -9.46 -18.51
C THR A 271 -6.62 -9.89 -17.06
N GLU A 272 -6.77 -11.19 -16.74
CA GLU A 272 -6.53 -11.69 -15.38
C GLU A 272 -5.05 -11.62 -15.03
N LEU A 273 -4.17 -12.08 -15.92
CA LEU A 273 -2.72 -11.99 -15.74
C LEU A 273 -2.27 -10.52 -15.70
N LEU A 274 -2.81 -9.69 -16.58
CA LEU A 274 -2.57 -8.23 -16.55
C LEU A 274 -2.95 -7.66 -15.19
N GLY A 275 -4.10 -8.04 -14.62
CA GLY A 275 -4.58 -7.57 -13.33
C GLY A 275 -3.59 -7.84 -12.20
N VAL A 276 -3.09 -9.07 -12.06
CA VAL A 276 -2.14 -9.41 -10.99
C VAL A 276 -0.78 -8.74 -11.17
N VAL A 277 -0.29 -8.61 -12.41
CA VAL A 277 0.99 -7.97 -12.70
C VAL A 277 0.92 -6.46 -12.46
N VAL A 278 -0.14 -5.82 -12.91
CA VAL A 278 -0.39 -4.39 -12.70
C VAL A 278 -0.48 -4.07 -11.22
N MET A 279 -1.23 -4.86 -10.44
CA MET A 279 -1.30 -4.67 -8.99
C MET A 279 0.07 -4.82 -8.32
N ALA A 280 0.88 -5.79 -8.73
CA ALA A 280 2.24 -5.97 -8.21
C ALA A 280 3.19 -4.80 -8.60
N ALA A 281 2.98 -4.19 -9.76
CA ALA A 281 3.78 -3.05 -10.27
C ALA A 281 3.42 -1.70 -9.61
N LEU A 282 2.33 -1.62 -8.84
CA LEU A 282 1.94 -0.40 -8.11
C LEU A 282 3.06 0.05 -7.17
N PRO A 283 3.16 1.35 -6.85
CA PRO A 283 4.19 1.85 -5.93
C PRO A 283 3.98 1.35 -4.51
N THR A 284 4.97 1.53 -3.67
CA THR A 284 4.89 1.26 -2.23
C THR A 284 3.84 2.16 -1.57
N ALA A 285 3.02 1.59 -0.68
CA ALA A 285 2.01 2.34 0.06
C ALA A 285 2.62 3.27 1.12
N GLN A 286 2.02 4.45 1.29
CA GLN A 286 2.41 5.41 2.34
C GLN A 286 2.22 4.86 3.76
N ASN A 287 1.33 3.89 3.94
CA ASN A 287 1.09 3.22 5.21
C ASN A 287 2.34 2.57 5.79
N VAL A 288 3.29 2.14 4.95
CA VAL A 288 4.59 1.58 5.40
C VAL A 288 5.37 2.60 6.23
N PHE A 289 5.40 3.86 5.80
CA PHE A 289 6.04 4.94 6.58
C PHE A 289 5.31 5.19 7.90
N LEU A 290 3.97 5.19 7.88
CA LEU A 290 3.16 5.40 9.09
C LEU A 290 3.37 4.27 10.11
N PHE A 291 3.30 3.01 9.68
CA PHE A 291 3.55 1.85 10.53
C PHE A 291 4.97 1.86 11.09
N SER A 292 5.97 2.13 10.26
CA SER A 292 7.36 2.24 10.70
C SER A 292 7.53 3.32 11.76
N SER A 293 6.89 4.48 11.59
CA SER A 293 6.95 5.60 12.54
C SER A 293 6.26 5.26 13.87
N GLN A 294 5.10 4.60 13.84
CA GLN A 294 4.37 4.17 15.04
C GLN A 294 5.18 3.21 15.91
N PHE A 295 5.95 2.31 15.28
CA PHE A 295 6.83 1.37 15.95
C PHE A 295 8.24 1.92 16.20
N ARG A 296 8.48 3.22 15.93
CA ARG A 296 9.79 3.88 16.08
C ARG A 296 10.91 3.17 15.30
N MET A 297 10.56 2.61 14.15
CA MET A 297 11.49 1.97 13.24
C MET A 297 12.23 3.02 12.38
N PRO A 298 13.38 2.69 11.76
CA PRO A 298 14.14 3.60 10.90
C PRO A 298 13.41 3.83 9.56
N ALA A 299 12.41 4.70 9.53
CA ALA A 299 11.48 4.92 8.42
C ALA A 299 12.06 5.67 7.20
N ASN A 300 13.29 6.21 7.29
CA ASN A 300 13.86 7.05 6.22
C ASN A 300 14.01 6.29 4.90
N ALA A 301 14.46 5.03 4.93
CA ALA A 301 14.56 4.20 3.72
C ALA A 301 13.18 3.92 3.10
N ALA A 302 12.17 3.63 3.93
CA ALA A 302 10.80 3.43 3.44
C ALA A 302 10.25 4.66 2.72
N ARG A 303 10.47 5.86 3.28
CA ARG A 303 10.06 7.12 2.65
C ARG A 303 10.67 7.27 1.26
N ASP A 304 11.98 7.04 1.13
CA ASP A 304 12.69 7.21 -0.14
C ASP A 304 12.30 6.10 -1.15
N ILE A 305 12.03 4.86 -0.70
CA ILE A 305 11.47 3.78 -1.54
C ILE A 305 10.06 4.16 -2.04
N ILE A 306 9.19 4.69 -1.16
CA ILE A 306 7.85 5.16 -1.55
C ILE A 306 7.95 6.18 -2.67
N LEU A 307 8.83 7.19 -2.51
CA LEU A 307 9.04 8.22 -3.51
C LEU A 307 9.52 7.64 -4.84
N LEU A 308 10.61 6.90 -4.80
CA LEU A 308 11.25 6.39 -6.02
C LEU A 308 10.33 5.39 -6.74
N SER A 309 9.69 4.48 -5.99
CA SER A 309 8.71 3.56 -6.57
C SER A 309 7.50 4.28 -7.16
N SER A 310 7.06 5.42 -6.58
CA SER A 310 5.94 6.20 -7.12
C SER A 310 6.23 6.76 -8.51
N PHE A 311 7.46 7.19 -8.76
CA PHE A 311 7.86 7.65 -10.11
C PHE A 311 8.09 6.48 -11.08
N LEU A 312 8.74 5.40 -10.62
CA LEU A 312 9.13 4.28 -11.48
C LEU A 312 7.99 3.28 -11.73
N SER A 313 6.99 3.21 -10.87
CA SER A 313 5.83 2.33 -11.08
C SER A 313 5.00 2.75 -12.28
N PHE A 314 4.97 4.04 -12.61
CA PHE A 314 4.21 4.52 -13.78
C PHE A 314 4.70 3.87 -15.08
N PRO A 315 5.98 3.97 -15.48
CA PRO A 315 6.48 3.27 -16.66
C PRO A 315 6.41 1.74 -16.52
N ALA A 316 6.57 1.19 -15.31
CA ALA A 316 6.49 -0.26 -15.10
C ALA A 316 5.09 -0.82 -15.37
N VAL A 317 4.04 -0.15 -14.89
CA VAL A 317 2.66 -0.57 -15.16
C VAL A 317 2.28 -0.35 -16.63
N LEU A 318 2.76 0.74 -17.25
CA LEU A 318 2.57 0.96 -18.68
C LEU A 318 3.22 -0.16 -19.51
N LEU A 319 4.46 -0.54 -19.17
CA LEU A 319 5.16 -1.64 -19.81
C LEU A 319 4.43 -2.98 -19.62
N ALA A 320 3.93 -3.26 -18.43
CA ALA A 320 3.10 -4.44 -18.18
C ALA A 320 1.84 -4.45 -19.07
N GLY A 321 1.17 -3.32 -19.20
CA GLY A 321 0.03 -3.17 -20.10
C GLY A 321 0.37 -3.42 -21.57
N LEU A 322 1.54 -2.96 -22.03
CA LEU A 322 2.01 -3.17 -23.40
C LEU A 322 2.42 -4.61 -23.70
N LEU A 323 3.00 -5.31 -22.72
CA LEU A 323 3.52 -6.67 -22.90
C LEU A 323 2.45 -7.76 -22.74
N LEU A 324 1.39 -7.50 -21.97
CA LEU A 324 0.39 -8.50 -21.60
C LEU A 324 -0.99 -8.29 -22.25
N HIS A 325 -1.14 -7.25 -23.02
CA HIS A 325 -2.37 -6.95 -23.77
C HIS A 325 -2.20 -7.38 -25.22
#